data_1f68e1f3cc6a034a9140581bdd0e2c11
#
_entry.id   1f68e1f3cc6a034a9140581bdd0e2c11
#
_cell.length_a   1.000
_cell.length_b   1.000
_cell.length_c   1.000
_cell.angle_alpha   90.00
_cell.angle_beta   90.00
_cell.angle_gamma   90.00
#
_symmetry.space_group_name_H-M   'P 1'
#
loop_
_entity.id
_entity.type
_entity.pdbx_description
1 polymer ?
#
loop_
_entity_poly.entity_id
_entity_poly.type
_entity_poly.pdbx_seq_one_letter_code
_entity_poly.pdbx_strand_id
1 'polypeptide(L)'
;MEAKVTLVKFVDRTYNLDETYFLPIMHYLSMADTETTFHFEIKADLLSENTLKFLETVPEGRFQFEIGVQSTNTKTLEAIGRENNWKKLADNVGRLLQNNNIHLHLDLIAGLPYEGLKEFIKSFNDVYGLRPHMLQLGFLKVLQGTVMQSQAQEHGLLYMSEPPYEVVQTKYMGYEELRFLKVLEDVFENTYNTGKFNNVLAYLIKANNGTAFDFYRKLTEWWESRGLYPQGHNARGVTKLLWEFTCDCYPSEKTNVKEILRFDVFVSLPNWLPSWMGWKTAELNERAMAFWRDKDEVRQ
;
A
#
# COMPACT_ATOMS: atom_id res chain seq x y z
N MET A 1 20.15 -24.07 -4.76
CA MET A 1 19.56 -22.92 -5.50
C MET A 1 20.59 -22.44 -6.54
N GLU A 2 20.63 -23.12 -7.68
CA GLU A 2 21.56 -22.77 -8.76
C GLU A 2 21.08 -21.58 -9.62
N ALA A 3 19.76 -21.30 -9.62
CA ALA A 3 19.21 -20.15 -10.33
C ALA A 3 19.21 -18.92 -9.41
N LYS A 4 19.82 -17.81 -9.87
CA LYS A 4 19.79 -16.50 -9.17
C LYS A 4 18.41 -15.87 -9.31
N VAL A 5 17.43 -16.39 -8.56
CA VAL A 5 16.05 -15.88 -8.53
C VAL A 5 15.95 -14.82 -7.45
N THR A 6 15.46 -13.64 -7.79
CA THR A 6 15.31 -12.52 -6.84
C THR A 6 14.06 -12.65 -5.97
N LEU A 7 12.99 -13.28 -6.50
CA LEU A 7 11.72 -13.45 -5.81
C LEU A 7 11.13 -14.83 -6.05
N VAL A 8 10.69 -15.50 -4.98
CA VAL A 8 9.89 -16.74 -5.03
C VAL A 8 8.55 -16.47 -4.36
N LYS A 9 7.44 -16.68 -5.07
CA LYS A 9 6.09 -16.57 -4.52
C LYS A 9 5.53 -17.96 -4.21
N PHE A 10 5.06 -18.14 -2.97
CA PHE A 10 4.25 -19.28 -2.58
C PHE A 10 2.80 -19.00 -2.97
N VAL A 11 2.14 -19.98 -3.60
CA VAL A 11 0.81 -19.80 -4.22
C VAL A 11 -0.35 -20.22 -3.32
N ASP A 12 -0.08 -20.54 -2.07
CA ASP A 12 -1.09 -20.88 -1.07
C ASP A 12 -1.87 -19.62 -0.67
N ARG A 13 -3.20 -19.66 -0.75
CA ARG A 13 -4.08 -18.52 -0.39
C ARG A 13 -4.03 -18.14 1.10
N THR A 14 -3.58 -19.06 1.96
CA THR A 14 -3.35 -18.82 3.40
C THR A 14 -2.23 -19.75 3.83
N TYR A 15 -1.02 -19.30 3.62
CA TYR A 15 0.18 -20.12 3.87
C TYR A 15 0.34 -20.54 5.33
N ASN A 16 -0.07 -19.67 6.27
CA ASN A 16 0.10 -19.86 7.70
C ASN A 16 -1.09 -20.53 8.41
N LEU A 17 -1.78 -21.47 7.76
CA LEU A 17 -2.92 -22.16 8.34
C LEU A 17 -2.51 -23.19 9.41
N ASP A 18 -1.43 -23.90 9.20
CA ASP A 18 -0.90 -24.93 10.11
C ASP A 18 0.55 -24.61 10.50
N GLU A 19 0.73 -24.17 11.75
CA GLU A 19 2.05 -23.76 12.27
C GLU A 19 3.07 -24.90 12.25
N THR A 20 2.62 -26.14 12.42
CA THR A 20 3.52 -27.31 12.39
C THR A 20 4.08 -27.58 10.99
N TYR A 21 3.38 -27.12 9.97
CA TYR A 21 3.80 -27.25 8.58
C TYR A 21 4.63 -26.04 8.10
N PHE A 22 4.10 -24.82 8.25
CA PHE A 22 4.74 -23.66 7.63
C PHE A 22 5.98 -23.15 8.38
N LEU A 23 5.99 -23.21 9.71
CA LEU A 23 7.05 -22.62 10.52
C LEU A 23 8.43 -23.27 10.29
N PRO A 24 8.58 -24.60 10.20
CA PRO A 24 9.84 -25.23 9.83
C PRO A 24 10.37 -24.80 8.46
N ILE A 25 9.47 -24.61 7.48
CA ILE A 25 9.85 -24.15 6.14
C ILE A 25 10.35 -22.72 6.20
N MET A 26 9.65 -21.82 6.90
CA MET A 26 10.11 -20.44 7.08
C MET A 26 11.45 -20.38 7.82
N HIS A 27 11.67 -21.21 8.85
CA HIS A 27 12.98 -21.32 9.51
C HIS A 27 14.07 -21.69 8.53
N TYR A 28 13.86 -22.73 7.71
CA TYR A 28 14.84 -23.14 6.71
C TYR A 28 15.16 -22.02 5.72
N LEU A 29 14.11 -21.32 5.21
CA LEU A 29 14.26 -20.24 4.24
C LEU A 29 14.92 -18.99 4.86
N SER A 30 14.69 -18.71 6.13
CA SER A 30 15.33 -17.57 6.82
C SER A 30 16.84 -17.74 6.96
N MET A 31 17.31 -18.99 7.09
CA MET A 31 18.73 -19.35 7.25
C MET A 31 19.42 -19.64 5.90
N ALA A 32 18.69 -19.67 4.78
CA ALA A 32 19.25 -20.00 3.49
C ALA A 32 20.28 -18.95 3.03
N ASP A 33 21.42 -19.39 2.53
CA ASP A 33 22.44 -18.52 1.93
C ASP A 33 22.01 -18.08 0.52
N THR A 34 21.19 -17.03 0.46
CA THR A 34 20.60 -16.51 -0.79
C THR A 34 20.16 -15.07 -0.64
N GLU A 35 20.18 -14.32 -1.75
CA GLU A 35 19.60 -12.98 -1.88
C GLU A 35 18.10 -13.02 -2.27
N THR A 36 17.50 -14.20 -2.34
CA THR A 36 16.12 -14.40 -2.74
C THR A 36 15.16 -13.91 -1.65
N THR A 37 14.19 -13.09 -2.02
CA THR A 37 13.03 -12.75 -1.20
C THR A 37 11.95 -13.82 -1.38
N PHE A 38 11.32 -14.25 -0.29
CA PHE A 38 10.21 -15.21 -0.30
C PHE A 38 8.90 -14.50 0.04
N HIS A 39 7.95 -14.57 -0.86
CA HIS A 39 6.64 -13.94 -0.74
C HIS A 39 5.58 -14.96 -0.33
N PHE A 40 4.77 -14.63 0.69
CA PHE A 40 3.71 -15.48 1.23
C PHE A 40 2.41 -14.69 1.38
N GLU A 41 1.29 -15.30 0.98
CA GLU A 41 -0.05 -14.82 1.34
C GLU A 41 -0.42 -15.40 2.72
N ILE A 42 -0.67 -14.55 3.70
CA ILE A 42 -0.94 -14.96 5.09
C ILE A 42 -2.21 -14.31 5.67
N LYS A 43 -2.75 -14.93 6.71
CA LYS A 43 -3.72 -14.31 7.61
C LYS A 43 -3.01 -13.86 8.89
N ALA A 44 -2.84 -12.56 9.08
CA ALA A 44 -2.08 -12.03 10.20
C ALA A 44 -2.74 -12.29 11.57
N ASP A 45 -4.07 -12.43 11.62
CA ASP A 45 -4.80 -12.80 12.84
C ASP A 45 -4.56 -14.24 13.30
N LEU A 46 -4.02 -15.11 12.44
CA LEU A 46 -3.64 -16.48 12.80
C LEU A 46 -2.23 -16.58 13.40
N LEU A 47 -1.38 -15.55 13.25
CA LEU A 47 -0.03 -15.58 13.80
C LEU A 47 -0.06 -15.79 15.31
N SER A 48 0.69 -16.81 15.77
CA SER A 48 0.90 -17.11 17.19
C SER A 48 2.02 -16.24 17.76
N GLU A 49 2.10 -16.17 19.09
CA GLU A 49 3.20 -15.50 19.77
C GLU A 49 4.57 -16.11 19.43
N ASN A 50 4.62 -17.44 19.24
CA ASN A 50 5.82 -18.17 18.85
C ASN A 50 6.27 -17.77 17.44
N THR A 51 5.32 -17.73 16.48
CA THR A 51 5.59 -17.29 15.10
C THR A 51 6.04 -15.85 15.07
N LEU A 52 5.40 -14.92 15.80
CA LEU A 52 5.79 -13.51 15.84
C LEU A 52 7.22 -13.32 16.36
N LYS A 53 7.60 -14.02 17.44
CA LYS A 53 8.99 -13.99 17.96
C LYS A 53 10.00 -14.50 16.95
N PHE A 54 9.68 -15.55 16.23
CA PHE A 54 10.53 -16.03 15.14
C PHE A 54 10.67 -14.97 14.04
N LEU A 55 9.56 -14.38 13.59
CA LEU A 55 9.56 -13.37 12.52
C LEU A 55 10.39 -12.12 12.88
N GLU A 56 10.52 -11.78 14.16
CA GLU A 56 11.42 -10.72 14.63
C GLU A 56 12.90 -10.99 14.36
N THR A 57 13.29 -12.28 14.22
CA THR A 57 14.68 -12.70 14.00
C THR A 57 15.04 -12.89 12.51
N VAL A 58 14.07 -12.80 11.62
CA VAL A 58 14.26 -13.00 10.18
C VAL A 58 15.11 -11.87 9.59
N PRO A 59 16.11 -12.17 8.74
CA PRO A 59 16.92 -11.15 8.09
C PRO A 59 16.06 -10.18 7.26
N GLU A 60 16.42 -8.89 7.26
CA GLU A 60 15.73 -7.86 6.47
C GLU A 60 15.66 -8.22 4.99
N GLY A 61 14.48 -8.00 4.37
CA GLY A 61 14.22 -8.29 2.96
C GLY A 61 14.07 -9.77 2.62
N ARG A 62 14.23 -10.69 3.58
CA ARG A 62 14.09 -12.12 3.36
C ARG A 62 12.66 -12.55 3.07
N PHE A 63 11.71 -11.95 3.78
CA PHE A 63 10.28 -12.25 3.63
C PHE A 63 9.47 -11.02 3.22
N GLN A 64 8.44 -11.29 2.45
CA GLN A 64 7.40 -10.34 2.08
C GLN A 64 6.04 -11.01 2.32
N PHE A 65 5.15 -10.32 3.02
CA PHE A 65 3.82 -10.82 3.30
C PHE A 65 2.75 -10.01 2.59
N GLU A 66 1.83 -10.72 1.95
CA GLU A 66 0.57 -10.21 1.43
C GLU A 66 -0.54 -10.61 2.41
N ILE A 67 -1.27 -9.63 2.92
CA ILE A 67 -2.27 -9.80 3.97
C ILE A 67 -3.60 -9.27 3.46
N GLY A 68 -4.46 -10.19 3.03
CA GLY A 68 -5.79 -9.85 2.54
C GLY A 68 -6.71 -9.42 3.68
N VAL A 69 -6.79 -8.12 3.97
CA VAL A 69 -7.79 -7.55 4.88
C VAL A 69 -9.16 -7.56 4.25
N GLN A 70 -9.25 -7.20 2.98
CA GLN A 70 -10.42 -7.07 2.12
C GLN A 70 -11.35 -5.94 2.55
N SER A 71 -11.78 -5.91 3.80
CA SER A 71 -12.64 -4.91 4.46
C SER A 71 -12.45 -4.99 5.98
N THR A 72 -12.78 -3.92 6.70
CA THR A 72 -12.93 -3.93 8.17
C THR A 72 -14.40 -3.96 8.60
N ASN A 73 -15.35 -4.02 7.65
CA ASN A 73 -16.78 -4.15 7.90
C ASN A 73 -17.13 -5.63 8.12
N THR A 74 -17.55 -5.98 9.34
CA THR A 74 -17.89 -7.35 9.73
C THR A 74 -18.96 -7.96 8.82
N LYS A 75 -20.01 -7.19 8.48
CA LYS A 75 -21.10 -7.67 7.62
C LYS A 75 -20.62 -8.01 6.20
N THR A 76 -19.68 -7.24 5.68
CA THR A 76 -19.02 -7.49 4.39
C THR A 76 -18.19 -8.76 4.44
N LEU A 77 -17.38 -8.93 5.50
CA LEU A 77 -16.55 -10.12 5.67
C LEU A 77 -17.39 -11.40 5.79
N GLU A 78 -18.45 -11.37 6.59
CA GLU A 78 -19.42 -12.50 6.71
C GLU A 78 -20.00 -12.86 5.32
N ALA A 79 -20.42 -11.87 4.53
CA ALA A 79 -21.02 -12.09 3.22
C ALA A 79 -20.06 -12.74 2.21
N ILE A 80 -18.77 -12.52 2.34
CA ILE A 80 -17.74 -13.15 1.47
C ILE A 80 -17.12 -14.41 2.10
N GLY A 81 -17.71 -14.91 3.22
CA GLY A 81 -17.25 -16.13 3.90
C GLY A 81 -15.87 -15.97 4.56
N ARG A 82 -15.51 -14.74 4.98
CA ARG A 82 -14.27 -14.49 5.71
C ARG A 82 -14.52 -14.19 7.18
N GLU A 83 -13.74 -14.82 8.02
CA GLU A 83 -13.66 -14.51 9.45
C GLU A 83 -12.29 -13.84 9.68
N ASN A 84 -12.30 -12.57 10.06
CA ASN A 84 -11.09 -11.85 10.43
C ASN A 84 -11.30 -11.23 11.81
N ASN A 85 -10.37 -11.48 12.71
CA ASN A 85 -10.28 -10.71 13.95
C ASN A 85 -9.47 -9.45 13.68
N TRP A 86 -10.15 -8.35 13.30
CA TRP A 86 -9.51 -7.09 12.96
C TRP A 86 -8.55 -6.60 14.06
N LYS A 87 -8.95 -6.67 15.33
CA LYS A 87 -8.09 -6.22 16.42
C LYS A 87 -6.78 -7.01 16.47
N LYS A 88 -6.88 -8.35 16.45
CA LYS A 88 -5.68 -9.21 16.48
C LYS A 88 -4.82 -9.04 15.22
N LEU A 89 -5.45 -8.88 14.05
CA LEU A 89 -4.76 -8.58 12.79
C LEU A 89 -3.97 -7.29 12.92
N ALA A 90 -4.61 -6.20 13.35
CA ALA A 90 -3.98 -4.90 13.51
C ALA A 90 -2.83 -4.91 14.52
N ASP A 91 -3.02 -5.57 15.68
CA ASP A 91 -1.99 -5.73 16.71
C ASP A 91 -0.77 -6.48 16.16
N ASN A 92 -0.97 -7.59 15.44
CA ASN A 92 0.09 -8.40 14.86
C ASN A 92 0.82 -7.67 13.73
N VAL A 93 0.08 -7.01 12.82
CA VAL A 93 0.66 -6.17 11.77
C VAL A 93 1.49 -5.02 12.37
N GLY A 94 0.96 -4.34 13.39
CA GLY A 94 1.68 -3.28 14.10
C GLY A 94 3.03 -3.76 14.67
N ARG A 95 3.06 -4.96 15.25
CA ARG A 95 4.29 -5.57 15.77
C ARG A 95 5.30 -5.90 14.65
N LEU A 96 4.83 -6.47 13.54
CA LEU A 96 5.70 -6.73 12.38
C LEU A 96 6.28 -5.44 11.78
N LEU A 97 5.48 -4.37 11.71
CA LEU A 97 5.92 -3.07 11.21
C LEU A 97 6.95 -2.39 12.15
N GLN A 98 6.81 -2.56 13.46
CA GLN A 98 7.80 -2.04 14.42
C GLN A 98 9.19 -2.65 14.24
N ASN A 99 9.26 -3.94 13.91
CA ASN A 99 10.52 -4.62 13.65
C ASN A 99 11.11 -4.29 12.26
N ASN A 100 10.28 -3.88 11.31
CA ASN A 100 10.62 -3.36 9.98
C ASN A 100 11.57 -4.23 9.12
N ASN A 101 11.61 -5.53 9.37
CA ASN A 101 12.47 -6.49 8.64
C ASN A 101 11.72 -7.25 7.54
N ILE A 102 10.38 -7.20 7.55
CA ILE A 102 9.50 -7.89 6.60
C ILE A 102 8.66 -6.85 5.86
N HIS A 103 8.65 -6.91 4.53
CA HIS A 103 7.82 -6.03 3.72
C HIS A 103 6.37 -6.48 3.75
N LEU A 104 5.46 -5.60 4.19
CA LEU A 104 4.04 -5.91 4.36
C LEU A 104 3.20 -5.22 3.31
N HIS A 105 2.42 -6.02 2.55
CA HIS A 105 1.34 -5.58 1.68
C HIS A 105 0.01 -5.89 2.37
N LEU A 106 -0.86 -4.92 2.48
CA LEU A 106 -2.22 -5.10 2.94
C LEU A 106 -3.18 -4.79 1.79
N ASP A 107 -4.25 -5.60 1.66
CA ASP A 107 -5.18 -5.47 0.54
C ASP A 107 -6.57 -5.10 1.03
N LEU A 108 -7.20 -4.16 0.32
CA LEU A 108 -8.62 -3.84 0.40
C LEU A 108 -9.29 -4.11 -0.95
N ILE A 109 -10.56 -4.50 -0.93
CA ILE A 109 -11.34 -4.73 -2.14
C ILE A 109 -12.57 -3.83 -2.16
N ALA A 110 -12.68 -2.95 -3.14
CA ALA A 110 -13.87 -2.15 -3.39
C ALA A 110 -14.95 -2.94 -4.13
N GLY A 111 -16.22 -2.62 -3.87
CA GLY A 111 -17.36 -3.25 -4.53
C GLY A 111 -17.82 -4.56 -3.89
N LEU A 112 -17.38 -4.87 -2.68
CA LEU A 112 -17.84 -6.02 -1.91
C LEU A 112 -19.31 -5.87 -1.47
N PRO A 113 -20.05 -6.99 -1.26
CA PRO A 113 -21.38 -6.97 -0.68
C PRO A 113 -21.45 -6.23 0.67
N TYR A 114 -22.52 -5.48 0.90
CA TYR A 114 -22.78 -4.70 2.12
C TYR A 114 -21.73 -3.61 2.43
N GLU A 115 -20.91 -3.24 1.45
CA GLU A 115 -19.92 -2.17 1.59
C GLU A 115 -20.20 -1.05 0.59
N GLY A 116 -20.75 0.06 1.10
CA GLY A 116 -20.84 1.30 0.37
C GLY A 116 -19.58 2.15 0.53
N LEU A 117 -19.55 3.32 -0.11
CA LEU A 117 -18.40 4.21 -0.05
C LEU A 117 -18.04 4.59 1.40
N LYS A 118 -19.03 4.77 2.28
CA LYS A 118 -18.81 5.12 3.69
C LYS A 118 -18.06 4.03 4.46
N GLU A 119 -18.47 2.78 4.28
CA GLU A 119 -17.83 1.62 4.92
C GLU A 119 -16.42 1.41 4.34
N PHE A 120 -16.26 1.57 3.02
CA PHE A 120 -14.94 1.50 2.37
C PHE A 120 -13.98 2.59 2.88
N ILE A 121 -14.45 3.83 3.05
CA ILE A 121 -13.67 4.94 3.63
C ILE A 121 -13.18 4.55 5.04
N LYS A 122 -14.04 3.94 5.84
CA LYS A 122 -13.64 3.46 7.16
C LYS A 122 -12.56 2.40 7.05
N SER A 123 -12.76 1.37 6.21
CA SER A 123 -11.79 0.30 5.98
C SER A 123 -10.44 0.87 5.48
N PHE A 124 -10.47 1.82 4.57
CA PHE A 124 -9.27 2.50 4.09
C PHE A 124 -8.52 3.21 5.22
N ASN A 125 -9.21 4.00 6.03
CA ASN A 125 -8.57 4.74 7.12
C ASN A 125 -8.04 3.81 8.23
N ASP A 126 -8.77 2.74 8.54
CA ASP A 126 -8.34 1.72 9.50
C ASP A 126 -7.01 1.07 9.05
N VAL A 127 -6.94 0.64 7.78
CA VAL A 127 -5.74 -0.04 7.25
C VAL A 127 -4.60 0.94 6.99
N TYR A 128 -4.89 2.12 6.44
CA TYR A 128 -3.89 3.17 6.25
C TYR A 128 -3.26 3.61 7.57
N GLY A 129 -4.05 3.62 8.65
CA GLY A 129 -3.59 3.96 10.00
C GLY A 129 -2.49 3.03 10.53
N LEU A 130 -2.41 1.79 10.06
CA LEU A 130 -1.32 0.86 10.38
C LEU A 130 -0.01 1.23 9.67
N ARG A 131 -0.06 2.03 8.60
CA ARG A 131 1.09 2.44 7.78
C ARG A 131 1.86 1.26 7.18
N PRO A 132 1.20 0.34 6.46
CA PRO A 132 1.90 -0.75 5.79
C PRO A 132 2.87 -0.20 4.74
N HIS A 133 3.84 -1.02 4.33
CA HIS A 133 4.76 -0.65 3.26
C HIS A 133 4.03 -0.46 1.91
N MET A 134 2.98 -1.27 1.68
CA MET A 134 2.10 -1.17 0.53
C MET A 134 0.65 -1.41 0.96
N LEU A 135 -0.28 -0.61 0.46
CA LEU A 135 -1.72 -0.83 0.58
C LEU A 135 -2.30 -0.93 -0.82
N GLN A 136 -2.67 -2.14 -1.21
CA GLN A 136 -3.27 -2.41 -2.49
C GLN A 136 -4.78 -2.20 -2.44
N LEU A 137 -5.29 -1.41 -3.36
CA LEU A 137 -6.72 -1.20 -3.56
C LEU A 137 -7.17 -2.06 -4.75
N GLY A 138 -7.83 -3.19 -4.45
CA GLY A 138 -8.40 -4.07 -5.45
C GLY A 138 -9.87 -3.77 -5.71
N PHE A 139 -10.41 -4.42 -6.75
CA PHE A 139 -11.84 -4.35 -7.11
C PHE A 139 -12.40 -5.74 -7.23
N LEU A 140 -13.64 -5.92 -6.75
CA LEU A 140 -14.30 -7.22 -6.79
C LEU A 140 -14.38 -7.73 -8.23
N LYS A 141 -13.96 -8.99 -8.43
CA LYS A 141 -14.08 -9.72 -9.69
C LYS A 141 -15.06 -10.87 -9.52
N VAL A 142 -16.04 -10.94 -10.40
CA VAL A 142 -17.05 -12.01 -10.41
C VAL A 142 -16.59 -13.13 -11.31
N LEU A 143 -15.79 -14.04 -10.77
CA LEU A 143 -15.24 -15.15 -11.54
C LEU A 143 -16.28 -16.24 -11.75
N GLN A 144 -16.20 -16.93 -12.90
CA GLN A 144 -17.11 -18.02 -13.26
C GLN A 144 -17.02 -19.17 -12.25
N GLY A 145 -18.18 -19.75 -11.91
CA GLY A 145 -18.28 -20.87 -10.97
C GLY A 145 -18.11 -20.52 -9.49
N THR A 146 -17.97 -19.24 -9.15
CA THR A 146 -17.86 -18.81 -7.75
C THR A 146 -19.22 -18.58 -7.09
N VAL A 147 -19.27 -18.67 -5.76
CA VAL A 147 -20.45 -18.30 -4.96
C VAL A 147 -20.88 -16.86 -5.27
N MET A 148 -19.93 -15.94 -5.42
CA MET A 148 -20.19 -14.54 -5.74
C MET A 148 -20.94 -14.39 -7.06
N GLN A 149 -20.66 -15.23 -8.06
CA GLN A 149 -21.42 -15.24 -9.32
C GLN A 149 -22.87 -15.67 -9.10
N SER A 150 -23.11 -16.71 -8.30
CA SER A 150 -24.48 -17.17 -8.00
C SER A 150 -25.29 -16.14 -7.20
N GLN A 151 -24.65 -15.29 -6.43
CA GLN A 151 -25.23 -14.22 -5.62
C GLN A 151 -25.25 -12.85 -6.33
N ALA A 152 -24.76 -12.77 -7.57
CA ALA A 152 -24.62 -11.51 -8.28
C ALA A 152 -25.94 -10.73 -8.40
N GLN A 153 -27.04 -11.42 -8.64
CA GLN A 153 -28.38 -10.80 -8.73
C GLN A 153 -28.84 -10.25 -7.36
N GLU A 154 -28.61 -10.98 -6.28
CA GLU A 154 -28.97 -10.58 -4.91
C GLU A 154 -28.28 -9.30 -4.51
N HIS A 155 -26.99 -9.19 -4.82
CA HIS A 155 -26.17 -8.03 -4.50
C HIS A 155 -26.18 -6.94 -5.56
N GLY A 156 -26.95 -7.12 -6.67
CA GLY A 156 -27.08 -6.17 -7.77
C GLY A 156 -25.72 -5.88 -8.42
N LEU A 157 -24.89 -6.90 -8.59
CA LEU A 157 -23.56 -6.76 -9.19
C LEU A 157 -23.70 -6.61 -10.71
N LEU A 158 -23.31 -5.45 -11.22
CA LEU A 158 -23.00 -5.26 -12.62
C LEU A 158 -21.49 -5.39 -12.81
N TYR A 159 -21.05 -6.29 -13.66
CA TYR A 159 -19.64 -6.61 -13.88
C TYR A 159 -19.35 -6.88 -15.35
N MET A 160 -18.08 -6.79 -15.72
CA MET A 160 -17.62 -7.04 -17.08
C MET A 160 -17.82 -8.51 -17.44
N SER A 161 -18.42 -8.77 -18.63
CA SER A 161 -18.61 -10.13 -19.15
C SER A 161 -17.30 -10.81 -19.59
N GLU A 162 -16.27 -10.01 -19.84
CA GLU A 162 -14.94 -10.42 -20.26
C GLU A 162 -13.90 -10.15 -19.16
N PRO A 163 -12.74 -10.83 -19.17
CA PRO A 163 -11.66 -10.52 -18.25
C PRO A 163 -11.34 -9.03 -18.23
N PRO A 164 -11.15 -8.45 -17.06
CA PRO A 164 -10.92 -9.07 -15.74
C PRO A 164 -12.18 -9.39 -14.92
N TYR A 165 -13.39 -9.37 -15.47
CA TYR A 165 -14.68 -9.66 -14.80
C TYR A 165 -14.96 -8.74 -13.60
N GLU A 166 -14.47 -7.53 -13.68
CA GLU A 166 -14.52 -6.58 -12.60
C GLU A 166 -15.90 -5.95 -12.44
N VAL A 167 -16.31 -5.75 -11.19
CA VAL A 167 -17.56 -5.10 -10.85
C VAL A 167 -17.46 -3.60 -11.15
N VAL A 168 -18.47 -3.08 -11.85
CA VAL A 168 -18.60 -1.67 -12.20
C VAL A 168 -19.69 -0.94 -11.42
N GLN A 169 -20.61 -1.69 -10.80
CA GLN A 169 -21.66 -1.18 -9.91
C GLN A 169 -22.17 -2.31 -9.03
N THR A 170 -22.59 -1.97 -7.81
CA THR A 170 -23.28 -2.87 -6.88
C THR A 170 -24.54 -2.21 -6.33
N LYS A 171 -25.36 -2.98 -5.60
CA LYS A 171 -26.49 -2.43 -4.83
C LYS A 171 -26.05 -1.43 -3.75
N TYR A 172 -24.77 -1.46 -3.35
CA TYR A 172 -24.22 -0.71 -2.21
C TYR A 172 -23.33 0.45 -2.65
N MET A 173 -22.71 0.36 -3.82
CA MET A 173 -21.77 1.34 -4.35
C MET A 173 -22.07 1.56 -5.84
N GLY A 174 -22.34 2.80 -6.22
CA GLY A 174 -22.69 3.19 -7.59
C GLY A 174 -21.47 3.23 -8.52
N TYR A 175 -21.76 3.29 -9.83
CA TYR A 175 -20.72 3.36 -10.88
C TYR A 175 -19.74 4.52 -10.65
N GLU A 176 -20.23 5.73 -10.37
CA GLU A 176 -19.38 6.91 -10.19
C GLU A 176 -18.46 6.78 -8.97
N GLU A 177 -18.93 6.10 -7.91
CA GLU A 177 -18.12 5.86 -6.71
C GLU A 177 -17.00 4.86 -7.01
N LEU A 178 -17.29 3.73 -7.69
CA LEU A 178 -16.28 2.75 -8.09
C LEU A 178 -15.29 3.35 -9.10
N ARG A 179 -15.79 4.14 -10.08
CA ARG A 179 -14.93 4.86 -11.01
C ARG A 179 -13.98 5.83 -10.29
N PHE A 180 -14.50 6.58 -9.31
CA PHE A 180 -13.67 7.45 -8.48
C PHE A 180 -12.59 6.67 -7.72
N LEU A 181 -12.94 5.53 -7.13
CA LEU A 181 -11.98 4.67 -6.43
C LEU A 181 -10.90 4.11 -7.37
N LYS A 182 -11.20 3.92 -8.67
CA LYS A 182 -10.20 3.56 -9.70
C LYS A 182 -9.16 4.66 -9.91
N VAL A 183 -9.61 5.91 -9.97
CA VAL A 183 -8.68 7.04 -10.08
C VAL A 183 -7.86 7.18 -8.79
N LEU A 184 -8.50 6.98 -7.64
CA LEU A 184 -7.83 7.02 -6.34
C LEU A 184 -6.76 5.92 -6.23
N GLU A 185 -7.05 4.69 -6.71
CA GLU A 185 -6.06 3.61 -6.80
C GLU A 185 -4.83 4.05 -7.57
N ASP A 186 -4.99 4.61 -8.79
CA ASP A 186 -3.87 5.08 -9.62
C ASP A 186 -3.05 6.16 -8.90
N VAL A 187 -3.72 7.14 -8.28
CA VAL A 187 -3.05 8.18 -7.48
C VAL A 187 -2.27 7.56 -6.31
N PHE A 188 -2.85 6.58 -5.65
CA PHE A 188 -2.26 5.90 -4.51
C PHE A 188 -1.03 5.08 -4.91
N GLU A 189 -1.11 4.34 -6.02
CA GLU A 189 0.01 3.59 -6.61
C GLU A 189 1.17 4.51 -7.00
N ASN A 190 0.86 5.66 -7.59
CA ASN A 190 1.88 6.63 -8.02
C ASN A 190 2.50 7.42 -6.86
N THR A 191 1.85 7.47 -5.70
CA THR A 191 2.29 8.26 -4.54
C THR A 191 2.74 7.40 -3.37
N TYR A 192 1.81 6.83 -2.59
CA TYR A 192 2.09 6.08 -1.36
C TYR A 192 2.88 4.80 -1.63
N ASN A 193 2.39 3.94 -2.52
CA ASN A 193 2.96 2.62 -2.76
C ASN A 193 4.37 2.63 -3.36
N THR A 194 4.81 3.78 -3.90
CA THR A 194 6.21 3.93 -4.31
C THR A 194 7.19 4.00 -3.15
N GLY A 195 6.73 4.32 -1.93
CA GLY A 195 7.55 4.55 -0.74
C GLY A 195 8.43 5.81 -0.80
N LYS A 196 8.35 6.61 -1.89
CA LYS A 196 9.29 7.71 -2.16
C LYS A 196 8.86 9.06 -1.58
N PHE A 197 7.61 9.18 -1.16
CA PHE A 197 6.99 10.45 -0.76
C PHE A 197 6.42 10.40 0.66
N ASN A 198 6.93 9.50 1.50
CA ASN A 198 6.35 9.20 2.81
C ASN A 198 6.28 10.43 3.71
N ASN A 199 7.32 11.27 3.72
CA ASN A 199 7.36 12.44 4.60
C ASN A 199 6.42 13.55 4.14
N VAL A 200 6.40 13.86 2.84
CA VAL A 200 5.51 14.90 2.29
C VAL A 200 4.05 14.49 2.37
N LEU A 201 3.73 13.21 2.12
CA LEU A 201 2.36 12.70 2.25
C LEU A 201 1.89 12.76 3.71
N ALA A 202 2.71 12.32 4.66
CA ALA A 202 2.40 12.39 6.09
C ALA A 202 2.15 13.84 6.54
N TYR A 203 2.98 14.78 6.08
CA TYR A 203 2.82 16.20 6.37
C TYR A 203 1.52 16.77 5.80
N LEU A 204 1.23 16.52 4.51
CA LEU A 204 0.03 17.04 3.84
C LEU A 204 -1.25 16.44 4.40
N ILE A 205 -1.27 15.16 4.76
CA ILE A 205 -2.42 14.52 5.41
C ILE A 205 -2.70 15.21 6.76
N LYS A 206 -1.66 15.48 7.54
CA LYS A 206 -1.80 16.22 8.80
C LYS A 206 -2.31 17.66 8.58
N ALA A 207 -1.79 18.36 7.57
CA ALA A 207 -2.22 19.71 7.20
C ALA A 207 -3.65 19.77 6.65
N ASN A 208 -4.15 18.66 6.09
CA ASN A 208 -5.53 18.57 5.60
C ASN A 208 -6.59 18.65 6.71
N ASN A 209 -6.22 18.46 7.98
CA ASN A 209 -7.13 18.45 9.14
C ASN A 209 -8.30 17.45 9.02
N GLY A 210 -8.14 16.39 8.24
CA GLY A 210 -9.12 15.34 8.01
C GLY A 210 -8.48 13.96 8.12
N THR A 211 -9.18 12.97 7.61
CA THR A 211 -8.66 11.60 7.51
C THR A 211 -7.68 11.47 6.34
N ALA A 212 -6.95 10.33 6.28
CA ALA A 212 -6.12 10.00 5.13
C ALA A 212 -6.96 9.93 3.84
N PHE A 213 -8.14 9.32 3.92
CA PHE A 213 -9.04 9.25 2.76
C PHE A 213 -9.48 10.64 2.28
N ASP A 214 -9.75 11.60 3.17
CA ASP A 214 -10.13 12.96 2.77
C ASP A 214 -9.00 13.68 2.03
N PHE A 215 -7.77 13.47 2.44
CA PHE A 215 -6.60 13.96 1.71
C PHE A 215 -6.49 13.33 0.32
N TYR A 216 -6.58 12.00 0.22
CA TYR A 216 -6.49 11.31 -1.06
C TYR A 216 -7.67 11.62 -1.97
N ARG A 217 -8.88 11.84 -1.42
CA ARG A 217 -10.02 12.35 -2.20
C ARG A 217 -9.68 13.67 -2.87
N LYS A 218 -9.16 14.63 -2.12
CA LYS A 218 -8.79 15.95 -2.65
C LYS A 218 -7.67 15.86 -3.69
N LEU A 219 -6.67 15.01 -3.47
CA LEU A 219 -5.60 14.78 -4.42
C LEU A 219 -6.11 14.11 -5.70
N THR A 220 -7.03 13.13 -5.59
CA THR A 220 -7.66 12.44 -6.72
C THR A 220 -8.50 13.39 -7.56
N GLU A 221 -9.35 14.23 -6.94
CA GLU A 221 -10.16 15.24 -7.62
C GLU A 221 -9.27 16.24 -8.38
N TRP A 222 -8.18 16.69 -7.75
CA TRP A 222 -7.20 17.56 -8.39
C TRP A 222 -6.49 16.87 -9.56
N TRP A 223 -6.11 15.61 -9.40
CA TRP A 223 -5.45 14.78 -10.41
C TRP A 223 -6.33 14.60 -11.64
N GLU A 224 -7.59 14.27 -11.41
CA GLU A 224 -8.60 14.10 -12.47
C GLU A 224 -8.89 15.41 -13.21
N SER A 225 -9.00 16.52 -12.49
CA SER A 225 -9.23 17.85 -13.08
C SER A 225 -8.11 18.31 -14.03
N ARG A 226 -6.93 17.71 -13.90
CA ARG A 226 -5.75 17.96 -14.75
C ARG A 226 -5.58 16.93 -15.88
N GLY A 227 -6.50 15.96 -16.00
CA GLY A 227 -6.43 14.91 -17.01
C GLY A 227 -5.20 13.99 -16.86
N LEU A 228 -4.75 13.76 -15.63
CA LEU A 228 -3.56 12.96 -15.34
C LEU A 228 -3.83 11.45 -15.31
N TYR A 229 -5.07 11.05 -15.19
CA TYR A 229 -5.54 9.67 -15.29
C TYR A 229 -6.05 9.38 -16.71
N PRO A 230 -5.78 8.22 -17.33
CA PRO A 230 -5.00 7.05 -16.86
C PRO A 230 -3.54 7.06 -17.35
N GLN A 231 -2.84 8.15 -17.23
CA GLN A 231 -1.47 8.29 -17.71
C GLN A 231 -0.46 7.74 -16.68
N GLY A 232 0.55 7.01 -17.17
CA GLY A 232 1.66 6.56 -16.33
C GLY A 232 2.58 7.71 -15.93
N HIS A 233 2.95 7.78 -14.66
CA HIS A 233 3.81 8.83 -14.11
C HIS A 233 5.09 8.22 -13.51
N ASN A 234 6.26 8.78 -13.86
CA ASN A 234 7.48 8.42 -13.17
C ASN A 234 7.67 9.27 -11.90
N ALA A 235 8.52 8.82 -10.99
CA ALA A 235 8.72 9.48 -9.70
C ALA A 235 9.13 10.97 -9.81
N ARG A 236 9.86 11.36 -10.86
CA ARG A 236 10.23 12.78 -11.11
C ARG A 236 9.01 13.61 -11.49
N GLY A 237 8.12 13.05 -12.31
CA GLY A 237 6.85 13.66 -12.67
C GLY A 237 5.95 13.82 -11.44
N VAL A 238 5.79 12.75 -10.65
CA VAL A 238 5.00 12.78 -9.40
C VAL A 238 5.54 13.83 -8.41
N THR A 239 6.85 13.96 -8.27
CA THR A 239 7.46 15.01 -7.44
C THR A 239 6.96 16.41 -7.85
N LYS A 240 6.93 16.69 -9.17
CA LYS A 240 6.44 17.97 -9.68
C LYS A 240 4.93 18.13 -9.44
N LEU A 241 4.15 17.08 -9.66
CA LEU A 241 2.70 17.08 -9.44
C LEU A 241 2.34 17.32 -7.96
N LEU A 242 3.04 16.69 -7.02
CA LEU A 242 2.84 16.95 -5.59
C LEU A 242 3.18 18.41 -5.21
N TRP A 243 4.20 18.98 -5.83
CA TRP A 243 4.50 20.41 -5.65
C TRP A 243 3.40 21.30 -6.22
N GLU A 244 2.92 21.05 -7.44
CA GLU A 244 1.83 21.81 -8.08
C GLU A 244 0.53 21.69 -7.26
N PHE A 245 0.18 20.48 -6.84
CA PHE A 245 -0.95 20.25 -5.94
C PHE A 245 -0.85 21.06 -4.64
N THR A 246 0.36 21.10 -4.05
CA THR A 246 0.59 21.93 -2.86
C THR A 246 0.38 23.41 -3.15
N CYS A 247 0.88 23.89 -4.29
CA CYS A 247 0.70 25.27 -4.69
C CYS A 247 -0.76 25.66 -4.87
N ASP A 248 -1.57 24.76 -5.38
CA ASP A 248 -2.99 25.03 -5.64
C ASP A 248 -3.86 24.85 -4.39
N CYS A 249 -3.63 23.76 -3.64
CA CYS A 249 -4.54 23.33 -2.58
C CYS A 249 -4.08 23.68 -1.16
N TYR A 250 -2.77 23.92 -0.96
CA TYR A 250 -2.16 24.22 0.35
C TYR A 250 -1.14 25.35 0.27
N PRO A 251 -1.54 26.57 -0.21
CA PRO A 251 -0.60 27.66 -0.46
C PRO A 251 0.15 28.15 0.78
N SER A 252 -0.43 28.01 1.98
CA SER A 252 0.23 28.33 3.26
C SER A 252 1.37 27.38 3.60
N GLU A 253 1.32 26.14 3.08
CA GLU A 253 2.26 25.08 3.42
C GLU A 253 3.46 24.99 2.45
N LYS A 254 3.51 25.83 1.42
CA LYS A 254 4.52 25.78 0.34
C LYS A 254 5.96 25.69 0.87
N THR A 255 6.30 26.51 1.86
CA THR A 255 7.67 26.57 2.38
C THR A 255 8.07 25.24 3.01
N ASN A 256 7.22 24.73 3.91
CA ASN A 256 7.48 23.47 4.61
C ASN A 256 7.47 22.28 3.65
N VAL A 257 6.46 22.20 2.79
CA VAL A 257 6.33 21.11 1.80
C VAL A 257 7.52 21.08 0.84
N LYS A 258 8.02 22.25 0.43
CA LYS A 258 9.21 22.33 -0.44
C LYS A 258 10.43 21.68 0.21
N GLU A 259 10.69 21.94 1.48
CA GLU A 259 11.84 21.38 2.20
C GLU A 259 11.65 19.86 2.44
N ILE A 260 10.44 19.43 2.84
CA ILE A 260 10.14 18.02 3.05
C ILE A 260 10.24 17.24 1.72
N LEU A 261 9.69 17.78 0.63
CA LEU A 261 9.76 17.16 -0.68
C LEU A 261 11.20 17.09 -1.21
N ARG A 262 12.05 18.09 -0.89
CA ARG A 262 13.49 18.03 -1.13
C ARG A 262 14.12 16.84 -0.42
N PHE A 263 13.80 16.64 0.85
CA PHE A 263 14.31 15.52 1.63
C PHE A 263 13.89 14.17 0.99
N ASP A 264 12.60 14.00 0.69
CA ASP A 264 12.08 12.79 0.04
C ASP A 264 12.79 12.51 -1.29
N VAL A 265 12.99 13.55 -2.13
CA VAL A 265 13.73 13.44 -3.39
C VAL A 265 15.19 13.05 -3.17
N PHE A 266 15.84 13.68 -2.20
CA PHE A 266 17.24 13.41 -1.89
C PHE A 266 17.48 11.96 -1.48
N VAL A 267 16.59 11.42 -0.64
CA VAL A 267 16.68 10.04 -0.15
C VAL A 267 16.29 9.02 -1.24
N SER A 268 15.24 9.32 -2.02
CA SER A 268 14.62 8.31 -2.88
C SER A 268 15.01 8.40 -4.36
N LEU A 269 15.54 9.53 -4.82
CA LEU A 269 15.88 9.79 -6.22
C LEU A 269 17.34 10.25 -6.36
N PRO A 270 18.31 9.37 -6.10
CA PRO A 270 19.72 9.75 -6.15
C PRO A 270 20.10 10.35 -7.51
N ASN A 271 20.97 11.36 -7.48
CA ASN A 271 21.44 12.09 -8.65
C ASN A 271 20.38 12.91 -9.42
N TRP A 272 19.23 13.20 -8.81
CA TRP A 272 18.23 14.08 -9.40
C TRP A 272 17.88 15.24 -8.44
N LEU A 273 18.37 16.43 -8.78
CA LEU A 273 18.15 17.66 -8.03
C LEU A 273 17.54 18.71 -8.97
N PRO A 274 16.21 18.82 -9.05
CA PRO A 274 15.57 19.72 -10.00
C PRO A 274 15.79 21.19 -9.63
N SER A 275 16.19 22.00 -10.63
CA SER A 275 16.53 23.42 -10.44
C SER A 275 15.38 24.25 -9.86
N TRP A 276 14.11 23.90 -10.16
CA TRP A 276 12.93 24.60 -9.64
C TRP A 276 12.74 24.47 -8.12
N MET A 277 13.39 23.49 -7.48
CA MET A 277 13.45 23.40 -6.03
C MET A 277 14.45 24.39 -5.39
N GLY A 278 15.22 25.12 -6.20
CA GLY A 278 16.17 26.14 -5.73
C GLY A 278 17.40 25.56 -5.02
N TRP A 279 17.84 24.37 -5.43
CA TRP A 279 19.10 23.80 -4.98
C TRP A 279 20.27 24.67 -5.47
N LYS A 280 21.12 25.12 -4.56
CA LYS A 280 22.41 25.72 -4.92
C LYS A 280 23.40 24.56 -5.16
N THR A 281 23.59 24.22 -6.42
CA THR A 281 24.10 22.92 -6.88
C THR A 281 25.53 22.55 -6.50
N ALA A 282 26.44 23.51 -6.33
CA ALA A 282 27.85 23.20 -6.06
C ALA A 282 28.11 22.79 -4.59
N GLU A 283 27.67 23.62 -3.65
CA GLU A 283 27.93 23.41 -2.22
C GLU A 283 27.14 22.25 -1.59
N LEU A 284 25.93 21.99 -2.11
CA LEU A 284 25.08 20.88 -1.68
C LEU A 284 25.50 19.54 -2.27
N ASN A 285 26.03 19.52 -3.49
CA ASN A 285 26.57 18.29 -4.09
C ASN A 285 27.77 17.76 -3.30
N GLU A 286 28.66 18.62 -2.84
CA GLU A 286 29.81 18.20 -2.02
C GLU A 286 29.35 17.66 -0.65
N ARG A 287 28.39 18.33 -0.01
CA ARG A 287 27.84 17.89 1.30
C ARG A 287 27.00 16.61 1.16
N ALA A 288 26.19 16.49 0.11
CA ALA A 288 25.44 15.27 -0.19
C ALA A 288 26.37 14.10 -0.51
N MET A 289 27.43 14.32 -1.30
CA MET A 289 28.40 13.27 -1.60
C MET A 289 29.20 12.88 -0.35
N ALA A 290 29.51 13.80 0.55
CA ALA A 290 30.16 13.53 1.82
C ALA A 290 29.26 12.67 2.72
N PHE A 291 27.97 13.04 2.89
CA PHE A 291 26.98 12.29 3.64
C PHE A 291 26.82 10.85 3.15
N TRP A 292 26.68 10.65 1.83
CA TRP A 292 26.54 9.30 1.26
C TRP A 292 27.82 8.45 1.30
N ARG A 293 28.99 9.06 1.55
CA ARG A 293 30.25 8.36 1.75
C ARG A 293 30.45 7.92 3.19
N ASP A 294 29.81 8.59 4.13
CA ASP A 294 29.86 8.25 5.55
C ASP A 294 28.81 7.18 5.86
N LYS A 295 29.25 5.89 5.81
CA LYS A 295 28.38 4.74 6.05
C LYS A 295 27.82 4.67 7.48
N ASP A 296 28.39 5.41 8.42
CA ASP A 296 27.97 5.39 9.83
C ASP A 296 26.82 6.40 10.08
N GLU A 297 26.75 7.50 9.33
CA GLU A 297 25.62 8.45 9.38
C GLU A 297 24.36 7.96 8.64
N VAL A 298 24.50 7.10 7.66
CA VAL A 298 23.36 6.57 6.85
C VAL A 298 22.60 5.44 7.56
N ARG A 299 23.14 4.89 8.66
CA ARG A 299 22.53 3.79 9.41
C ARG A 299 21.76 4.23 10.67
N GLN A 300 21.68 5.49 10.96
CA GLN A 300 20.82 6.11 12.00
C GLN A 300 19.56 6.73 11.39
#